data_e18d709f60481bd6065a905906410a88
#
_entry.id   e18d709f60481bd6065a905906410a88
#
_cell.length_a   1.000
_cell.length_b   1.000
_cell.length_c   1.000
_cell.angle_alpha   90.00
_cell.angle_beta   90.00
_cell.angle_gamma   90.00
#
_symmetry.space_group_name_H-M   'P 1'
#
loop_
_entity.id
_entity.type
_entity.pdbx_description
1 polymer ?
#
loop_
_entity_poly.entity_id
_entity_poly.type
_entity_poly.pdbx_seq_one_letter_code
_entity_poly.pdbx_strand_id
1 'polypeptide(L)'
;VFGKQFEKIIKRSGAKAGDDIYISNVLGLGKQGYEKYKKQILDLPNQYLKPKLLSVKTIKALQPYMSSAIDVSDGLLLDLSRICKQSKKGAVLNILEEAFINTIDDLVAGDDYVLLFTSNSKHSESIRKTLPTSFLIGKITEEENISVMDKEGKNLNFEKLGWDSF
;
A
#
# COMPACT_ATOMS: atom_id res chain seq x y z
N VAL A 1 -0.03 -21.58 -7.64
CA VAL A 1 -0.22 -20.67 -8.78
C VAL A 1 1.03 -20.68 -9.62
N PHE A 2 0.90 -20.86 -10.94
CA PHE A 2 1.99 -20.79 -11.90
C PHE A 2 1.78 -19.59 -12.81
N GLY A 3 2.86 -18.89 -13.19
CA GLY A 3 2.80 -17.73 -14.05
C GLY A 3 4.09 -17.55 -14.84
N LYS A 4 4.02 -16.77 -15.93
CA LYS A 4 5.19 -16.40 -16.69
C LYS A 4 5.82 -15.13 -16.09
N GLN A 5 7.11 -15.19 -15.80
CA GLN A 5 7.88 -14.04 -15.34
C GLN A 5 7.92 -12.93 -16.42
N PHE A 6 7.78 -11.68 -16.00
CA PHE A 6 8.16 -10.51 -16.78
C PHE A 6 9.69 -10.27 -16.71
N GLU A 7 10.17 -9.17 -17.26
CA GLU A 7 11.61 -8.87 -17.36
C GLU A 7 12.32 -8.82 -15.99
N LYS A 8 11.65 -8.32 -14.95
CA LYS A 8 12.18 -8.20 -13.58
C LYS A 8 11.18 -8.77 -12.57
N ILE A 9 11.67 -9.56 -11.61
CA ILE A 9 10.86 -9.97 -10.47
C ILE A 9 10.95 -8.88 -9.39
N ILE A 10 9.81 -8.30 -9.01
CA ILE A 10 9.71 -7.40 -7.87
C ILE A 10 9.35 -8.25 -6.65
N LYS A 11 10.20 -8.20 -5.64
CA LYS A 11 10.03 -8.94 -4.38
C LYS A 11 9.57 -7.99 -3.26
N ARG A 12 9.14 -8.54 -2.15
CA ARG A 12 8.95 -7.78 -0.89
C ARG A 12 10.29 -7.29 -0.33
N SER A 13 11.38 -8.05 -0.57
CA SER A 13 12.74 -7.71 -0.14
C SER A 13 13.46 -6.92 -1.23
N GLY A 14 13.52 -5.62 -1.12
CA GLY A 14 14.21 -4.80 -2.14
C GLY A 14 14.12 -3.32 -1.85
N ALA A 15 13.38 -2.94 -0.81
CA ALA A 15 13.29 -1.58 -0.34
C ALA A 15 14.64 -1.09 0.19
N LYS A 16 14.98 0.15 -0.11
CA LYS A 16 16.24 0.81 0.31
C LYS A 16 15.92 2.05 1.11
N ALA A 17 16.75 2.35 2.10
CA ALA A 17 16.61 3.62 2.83
C ALA A 17 16.61 4.81 1.86
N GLY A 18 15.69 5.73 2.06
CA GLY A 18 15.45 6.87 1.16
C GLY A 18 14.48 6.59 0.02
N ASP A 19 14.06 5.33 -0.22
CA ASP A 19 12.99 5.05 -1.17
C ASP A 19 11.67 5.68 -0.70
N ASP A 20 10.92 6.22 -1.64
CA ASP A 20 9.55 6.69 -1.43
C ASP A 20 8.60 5.49 -1.36
N ILE A 21 7.56 5.60 -0.53
CA ILE A 21 6.51 4.60 -0.35
C ILE A 21 5.24 5.07 -1.05
N TYR A 22 4.70 4.25 -1.94
CA TYR A 22 3.51 4.54 -2.72
C TYR A 22 2.41 3.51 -2.51
N ILE A 23 1.15 3.97 -2.55
CA ILE A 23 -0.02 3.12 -2.77
C ILE A 23 -0.66 3.47 -4.11
N SER A 24 -1.22 2.49 -4.80
CA SER A 24 -1.74 2.66 -6.15
C SER A 24 -3.10 3.33 -6.22
N ASN A 25 -3.82 3.39 -5.12
CA ASN A 25 -5.16 3.99 -4.99
C ASN A 25 -5.45 4.29 -3.52
N VAL A 26 -6.61 4.89 -3.23
CA VAL A 26 -7.10 5.14 -1.86
C VAL A 26 -7.32 3.85 -1.07
N LEU A 27 -7.21 3.94 0.25
CA LEU A 27 -7.49 2.87 1.21
C LEU A 27 -8.92 2.99 1.77
N GLY A 28 -9.46 1.88 2.29
CA GLY A 28 -10.74 1.82 2.97
C GLY A 28 -11.92 1.42 2.08
N LEU A 29 -11.72 1.22 0.77
CA LEU A 29 -12.76 0.75 -0.14
C LEU A 29 -13.20 -0.69 0.17
N GLY A 30 -12.26 -1.56 0.58
CA GLY A 30 -12.55 -2.92 1.03
C GLY A 30 -13.43 -2.92 2.27
N LYS A 31 -13.03 -2.18 3.31
CA LYS A 31 -13.81 -1.99 4.54
C LYS A 31 -15.20 -1.41 4.27
N GLN A 32 -15.30 -0.35 3.45
CA GLN A 32 -16.58 0.23 3.05
C GLN A 32 -17.48 -0.81 2.35
N GLY A 33 -16.90 -1.58 1.42
CA GLY A 33 -17.61 -2.63 0.71
C GLY A 33 -18.10 -3.75 1.62
N TYR A 34 -17.31 -4.15 2.61
CA TYR A 34 -17.67 -5.14 3.62
C TYR A 34 -18.82 -4.66 4.52
N GLU A 35 -18.79 -3.38 4.97
CA GLU A 35 -19.88 -2.80 5.75
C GLU A 35 -21.20 -2.76 4.98
N LYS A 36 -21.17 -2.45 3.69
CA LYS A 36 -22.34 -2.53 2.80
C LYS A 36 -22.84 -3.97 2.67
N TYR A 37 -21.93 -4.94 2.46
CA TYR A 37 -22.26 -6.36 2.38
C TYR A 37 -22.96 -6.87 3.64
N LYS A 38 -22.46 -6.52 4.83
CA LYS A 38 -23.13 -6.88 6.11
C LYS A 38 -24.55 -6.33 6.22
N LYS A 39 -24.80 -5.16 5.65
CA LYS A 39 -26.14 -4.53 5.60
C LYS A 39 -26.99 -5.05 4.44
N GLN A 40 -26.55 -6.09 3.72
CA GLN A 40 -27.21 -6.64 2.54
C GLN A 40 -27.39 -5.63 1.38
N ILE A 41 -26.56 -4.59 1.33
CA ILE A 41 -26.51 -3.63 0.24
C ILE A 41 -25.50 -4.17 -0.80
N LEU A 42 -26.01 -4.75 -1.89
CA LEU A 42 -25.21 -5.43 -2.93
C LEU A 42 -25.03 -4.53 -4.16
N ASP A 43 -24.89 -3.24 -3.97
CA ASP A 43 -24.60 -2.30 -5.03
C ASP A 43 -23.18 -2.50 -5.61
N LEU A 44 -23.04 -2.27 -6.90
CA LEU A 44 -21.76 -2.28 -7.59
C LEU A 44 -21.42 -0.88 -8.13
N PRO A 45 -20.12 -0.50 -8.15
CA PRO A 45 -18.94 -1.31 -7.81
C PRO A 45 -18.76 -1.45 -6.29
N ASN A 46 -18.47 -2.67 -5.84
CA ASN A 46 -18.16 -2.98 -4.45
C ASN A 46 -16.78 -3.65 -4.38
N GLN A 47 -15.80 -2.99 -3.76
CA GLN A 47 -14.41 -3.44 -3.74
C GLN A 47 -14.24 -4.76 -2.99
N TYR A 48 -15.01 -4.99 -1.93
CA TYR A 48 -15.00 -6.23 -1.17
C TYR A 48 -15.50 -7.43 -2.00
N LEU A 49 -16.60 -7.25 -2.74
CA LEU A 49 -17.18 -8.34 -3.56
C LEU A 49 -16.44 -8.54 -4.88
N LYS A 50 -15.90 -7.49 -5.46
CA LYS A 50 -15.20 -7.51 -6.75
C LYS A 50 -14.04 -6.51 -6.75
N PRO A 51 -12.88 -6.90 -6.20
CA PRO A 51 -11.70 -6.03 -6.14
C PRO A 51 -11.28 -5.55 -7.54
N LYS A 52 -11.03 -4.24 -7.65
CA LYS A 52 -10.48 -3.64 -8.86
C LYS A 52 -8.95 -3.66 -8.78
N LEU A 53 -8.34 -4.63 -9.43
CA LEU A 53 -6.89 -4.77 -9.50
C LEU A 53 -6.28 -3.87 -10.57
N LEU A 54 -5.01 -3.52 -10.41
CA LEU A 54 -4.24 -2.87 -11.46
C LEU A 54 -4.10 -3.77 -12.70
N SER A 55 -4.19 -3.15 -13.88
CA SER A 55 -4.00 -3.89 -15.13
C SER A 55 -2.55 -4.39 -15.26
N VAL A 56 -2.37 -5.53 -15.91
CA VAL A 56 -1.04 -6.07 -16.23
C VAL A 56 -0.19 -5.04 -17.02
N LYS A 57 -0.82 -4.26 -17.90
CA LYS A 57 -0.15 -3.19 -18.64
C LYS A 57 0.42 -2.12 -17.70
N THR A 58 -0.35 -1.67 -16.73
CA THR A 58 0.08 -0.69 -15.73
C THR A 58 1.22 -1.23 -14.87
N ILE A 59 1.09 -2.49 -14.38
CA ILE A 59 2.14 -3.14 -13.58
C ILE A 59 3.45 -3.24 -14.38
N LYS A 60 3.39 -3.65 -15.64
CA LYS A 60 4.58 -3.69 -16.51
C LYS A 60 5.24 -2.32 -16.68
N ALA A 61 4.45 -1.27 -16.83
CA ALA A 61 4.98 0.09 -16.98
C ALA A 61 5.60 0.63 -15.70
N LEU A 62 5.10 0.22 -14.51
CA LEU A 62 5.66 0.59 -13.21
C LEU A 62 6.90 -0.23 -12.83
N GLN A 63 6.98 -1.47 -13.29
CA GLN A 63 8.01 -2.44 -12.88
C GLN A 63 9.45 -1.91 -12.90
N PRO A 64 9.91 -1.13 -13.90
CA PRO A 64 11.27 -0.59 -13.93
C PRO A 64 11.58 0.34 -12.75
N TYR A 65 10.57 0.97 -12.17
CA TYR A 65 10.71 1.97 -11.11
C TYR A 65 10.61 1.37 -9.71
N MET A 66 10.01 0.17 -9.56
CA MET A 66 9.78 -0.43 -8.25
C MET A 66 11.03 -1.11 -7.69
N SER A 67 11.33 -0.86 -6.40
CA SER A 67 12.35 -1.57 -5.62
C SER A 67 11.75 -2.79 -4.92
N SER A 68 10.59 -2.64 -4.31
CA SER A 68 9.81 -3.71 -3.66
C SER A 68 8.31 -3.49 -3.87
N ALA A 69 7.51 -4.55 -3.71
CA ALA A 69 6.06 -4.45 -3.80
C ALA A 69 5.34 -5.59 -3.08
N ILE A 70 4.10 -5.30 -2.65
CA ILE A 70 3.12 -6.22 -2.07
C ILE A 70 1.71 -5.67 -2.35
N ASP A 71 0.70 -6.50 -2.35
CA ASP A 71 -0.70 -6.06 -2.28
C ASP A 71 -1.10 -5.74 -0.84
N VAL A 72 -2.03 -4.80 -0.65
CA VAL A 72 -2.62 -4.50 0.66
C VAL A 72 -3.86 -5.37 0.84
N SER A 73 -3.68 -6.52 1.46
CA SER A 73 -4.73 -7.50 1.74
C SER A 73 -5.11 -7.57 3.22
N ASP A 74 -4.12 -7.44 4.11
CA ASP A 74 -4.32 -7.56 5.56
C ASP A 74 -4.29 -6.21 6.29
N GLY A 75 -4.03 -5.14 5.57
CA GLY A 75 -3.92 -3.77 6.04
C GLY A 75 -2.55 -3.17 5.74
N LEU A 76 -2.54 -1.86 5.43
CA LEU A 76 -1.32 -1.19 4.95
C LEU A 76 -0.15 -1.35 5.94
N LEU A 77 -0.38 -1.14 7.24
CA LEU A 77 0.71 -1.19 8.22
C LEU A 77 1.29 -2.59 8.35
N LEU A 78 0.45 -3.63 8.32
CA LEU A 78 0.90 -5.01 8.39
C LEU A 78 1.67 -5.41 7.12
N ASP A 79 1.16 -5.06 5.94
CA ASP A 79 1.80 -5.40 4.68
C ASP A 79 3.09 -4.60 4.46
N LEU A 80 3.14 -3.32 4.90
CA LEU A 80 4.37 -2.53 4.93
C LEU A 80 5.40 -3.15 5.89
N SER A 81 4.97 -3.66 7.04
CA SER A 81 5.87 -4.33 8.00
C SER A 81 6.56 -5.55 7.38
N ARG A 82 5.86 -6.27 6.49
CA ARG A 82 6.43 -7.41 5.74
C ARG A 82 7.50 -6.96 4.75
N ILE A 83 7.30 -5.85 4.05
CA ILE A 83 8.34 -5.23 3.20
C ILE A 83 9.55 -4.83 4.06
N CYS A 84 9.31 -4.07 5.14
CA CYS A 84 10.35 -3.59 6.04
C CYS A 84 11.18 -4.74 6.60
N LYS A 85 10.53 -5.74 7.19
CA LYS A 85 11.18 -6.93 7.76
C LYS A 85 12.04 -7.67 6.73
N GLN A 86 11.51 -7.92 5.53
CA GLN A 86 12.26 -8.63 4.48
C GLN A 86 13.38 -7.81 3.86
N SER A 87 13.31 -6.49 3.95
CA SER A 87 14.33 -5.56 3.46
C SER A 87 15.32 -5.14 4.55
N LYS A 88 15.09 -5.50 5.82
CA LYS A 88 15.86 -5.06 7.00
C LYS A 88 15.91 -3.53 7.06
N LYS A 89 14.74 -2.90 6.98
CA LYS A 89 14.51 -1.46 6.94
C LYS A 89 13.28 -1.11 7.78
N GLY A 90 13.10 0.17 8.05
CA GLY A 90 11.89 0.70 8.62
C GLY A 90 11.18 1.66 7.68
N ALA A 91 10.20 2.38 8.19
CA ALA A 91 9.42 3.33 7.43
C ALA A 91 8.89 4.47 8.29
N VAL A 92 8.78 5.65 7.70
CA VAL A 92 7.99 6.76 8.23
C VAL A 92 6.87 7.05 7.25
N LEU A 93 5.63 6.94 7.70
CA LEU A 93 4.44 7.33 6.95
C LEU A 93 4.01 8.73 7.35
N ASN A 94 3.65 9.54 6.36
CA ASN A 94 3.00 10.83 6.53
C ASN A 94 1.56 10.68 6.06
N ILE A 95 0.61 11.01 6.93
CA ILE A 95 -0.80 10.83 6.63
C ILE A 95 -1.26 11.89 5.65
N LEU A 96 -1.78 11.43 4.51
CA LEU A 96 -2.51 12.22 3.54
C LEU A 96 -3.99 11.85 3.64
N GLU A 97 -4.85 12.80 4.03
CA GLU A 97 -6.30 12.55 4.13
C GLU A 97 -6.91 12.04 2.82
N GLU A 98 -6.38 12.53 1.69
CA GLU A 98 -6.82 12.13 0.36
C GLU A 98 -6.55 10.65 0.04
N ALA A 99 -5.68 9.99 0.81
CA ALA A 99 -5.38 8.57 0.66
C ALA A 99 -6.39 7.64 1.34
N PHE A 100 -7.36 8.18 2.09
CA PHE A 100 -8.35 7.43 2.86
C PHE A 100 -9.77 7.75 2.42
N ILE A 101 -10.64 6.74 2.47
CA ILE A 101 -12.08 6.91 2.20
C ILE A 101 -12.82 7.37 3.46
N ASN A 102 -12.45 6.83 4.63
CA ASN A 102 -13.18 7.08 5.88
C ASN A 102 -12.31 7.80 6.91
N THR A 103 -11.31 7.10 7.44
CA THR A 103 -10.49 7.59 8.55
C THR A 103 -9.10 6.94 8.52
N ILE A 104 -8.24 7.38 9.44
CA ILE A 104 -6.92 6.78 9.72
C ILE A 104 -6.98 5.27 9.99
N ASP A 105 -8.11 4.73 10.48
CA ASP A 105 -8.29 3.30 10.72
C ASP A 105 -8.26 2.47 9.42
N ASP A 106 -8.36 3.12 8.27
CA ASP A 106 -8.19 2.46 6.97
C ASP A 106 -6.74 1.94 6.77
N LEU A 107 -5.76 2.45 7.54
CA LEU A 107 -4.38 1.93 7.55
C LEU A 107 -4.27 0.48 8.04
N VAL A 108 -5.19 0.07 8.90
CA VAL A 108 -5.22 -1.28 9.48
C VAL A 108 -6.36 -2.14 8.92
N ALA A 109 -7.17 -1.58 8.04
CA ALA A 109 -8.22 -2.31 7.34
C ALA A 109 -7.65 -3.11 6.17
N GLY A 110 -8.14 -4.33 5.99
CA GLY A 110 -7.77 -5.21 4.89
C GLY A 110 -8.71 -5.11 3.68
N ASP A 111 -8.54 -6.03 2.74
CA ASP A 111 -9.38 -6.23 1.55
C ASP A 111 -9.36 -5.10 0.51
N ASP A 112 -8.39 -4.18 0.57
CA ASP A 112 -8.27 -3.11 -0.42
C ASP A 112 -7.64 -3.56 -1.74
N TYR A 113 -6.71 -4.53 -1.69
CA TYR A 113 -5.98 -5.06 -2.85
C TYR A 113 -5.32 -3.99 -3.73
N VAL A 114 -4.99 -2.85 -3.13
CA VAL A 114 -4.15 -1.85 -3.79
C VAL A 114 -2.69 -2.31 -3.79
N LEU A 115 -1.91 -1.87 -4.76
CA LEU A 115 -0.47 -2.15 -4.79
C LEU A 115 0.25 -1.17 -3.84
N LEU A 116 0.94 -1.71 -2.84
CA LEU A 116 1.93 -1.01 -2.03
C LEU A 116 3.31 -1.28 -2.63
N PHE A 117 4.07 -0.23 -2.94
CA PHE A 117 5.40 -0.39 -3.52
C PHE A 117 6.36 0.72 -3.08
N THR A 118 7.65 0.41 -3.18
CA THR A 118 8.72 1.39 -2.91
C THR A 118 9.48 1.72 -4.19
N SER A 119 10.02 2.92 -4.25
CA SER A 119 10.77 3.41 -5.41
C SER A 119 11.77 4.48 -5.01
N ASN A 120 12.89 4.53 -5.71
CA ASN A 120 13.80 5.67 -5.57
C ASN A 120 13.10 6.97 -5.97
N SER A 121 13.28 8.03 -5.18
CA SER A 121 12.61 9.33 -5.35
C SER A 121 12.84 9.98 -6.72
N LYS A 122 13.96 9.65 -7.40
CA LYS A 122 14.22 10.13 -8.77
C LYS A 122 13.18 9.69 -9.80
N HIS A 123 12.37 8.67 -9.49
CA HIS A 123 11.33 8.13 -10.37
C HIS A 123 9.94 8.72 -10.11
N SER A 124 9.77 9.63 -9.15
CA SER A 124 8.47 10.16 -8.70
C SER A 124 7.64 10.74 -9.86
N GLU A 125 8.26 11.47 -10.77
CA GLU A 125 7.56 12.03 -11.94
C GLU A 125 7.08 10.94 -12.91
N SER A 126 7.91 9.94 -13.18
CA SER A 126 7.57 8.81 -14.03
C SER A 126 6.44 7.96 -13.45
N ILE A 127 6.47 7.74 -12.12
CA ILE A 127 5.40 7.03 -11.41
C ILE A 127 4.09 7.80 -11.51
N ARG A 128 4.09 9.11 -11.23
CA ARG A 128 2.89 9.94 -11.32
C ARG A 128 2.30 9.98 -12.72
N LYS A 129 3.13 10.01 -13.77
CA LYS A 129 2.68 9.92 -15.16
C LYS A 129 2.09 8.55 -15.51
N THR A 130 2.69 7.47 -14.99
CA THR A 130 2.26 6.09 -15.27
C THR A 130 1.00 5.70 -14.49
N LEU A 131 0.89 6.17 -13.25
CA LEU A 131 -0.21 5.88 -12.32
C LEU A 131 -0.63 7.14 -11.58
N PRO A 132 -1.46 8.01 -12.21
CA PRO A 132 -1.92 9.28 -11.61
C PRO A 132 -2.74 9.10 -10.32
N THR A 133 -3.29 7.90 -10.08
CA THR A 133 -4.05 7.56 -8.86
C THR A 133 -3.16 7.14 -7.70
N SER A 134 -1.83 7.13 -7.86
CA SER A 134 -0.92 6.77 -6.79
C SER A 134 -0.73 7.91 -5.79
N PHE A 135 -0.57 7.53 -4.52
CA PHE A 135 -0.24 8.45 -3.43
C PHE A 135 1.16 8.13 -2.91
N LEU A 136 1.98 9.17 -2.75
CA LEU A 136 3.23 9.11 -2.00
C LEU A 136 2.87 9.25 -0.52
N ILE A 137 3.04 8.20 0.27
CA ILE A 137 2.59 8.14 1.67
C ILE A 137 3.70 8.11 2.70
N GLY A 138 4.96 8.08 2.30
CA GLY A 138 6.08 8.04 3.24
C GLY A 138 7.42 7.70 2.60
N LYS A 139 8.37 7.35 3.49
CA LYS A 139 9.74 6.97 3.11
C LYS A 139 10.23 5.75 3.88
N ILE A 140 11.07 4.97 3.23
CA ILE A 140 11.83 3.87 3.85
C ILE A 140 13.01 4.48 4.63
N THR A 141 13.22 3.99 5.86
CA THR A 141 14.29 4.41 6.76
C THR A 141 15.33 3.31 6.96
N GLU A 142 16.52 3.68 7.47
CA GLU A 142 17.57 2.72 7.82
C GLU A 142 17.20 1.96 9.11
N GLU A 143 16.63 2.64 10.09
CA GLU A 143 16.21 2.07 11.37
C GLU A 143 15.00 1.16 11.19
N GLU A 144 15.06 -0.07 11.74
CA GLU A 144 14.03 -1.11 11.59
C GLU A 144 12.78 -0.86 12.44
N ASN A 145 12.19 0.34 12.36
CA ASN A 145 10.93 0.71 13.00
C ASN A 145 9.94 1.30 11.99
N ILE A 146 8.66 1.23 12.29
CA ILE A 146 7.61 1.89 11.50
C ILE A 146 6.95 2.93 12.40
N SER A 147 6.90 4.17 11.91
CA SER A 147 6.21 5.28 12.55
C SER A 147 5.20 5.90 11.58
N VAL A 148 4.09 6.36 12.13
CA VAL A 148 3.04 7.04 11.39
C VAL A 148 2.88 8.42 11.99
N MET A 149 3.14 9.45 11.21
CA MET A 149 3.05 10.85 11.63
C MET A 149 1.73 11.46 11.15
N ASP A 150 1.05 12.18 12.05
CA ASP A 150 -0.05 13.05 11.65
C ASP A 150 0.47 14.35 10.99
N LYS A 151 -0.45 15.23 10.62
CA LYS A 151 -0.13 16.52 10.00
C LYS A 151 0.68 17.46 10.90
N GLU A 152 0.59 17.27 12.21
CA GLU A 152 1.29 18.06 13.23
C GLU A 152 2.66 17.46 13.57
N GLY A 153 3.03 16.33 12.94
CA GLY A 153 4.27 15.61 13.18
C GLY A 153 4.27 14.79 14.46
N LYS A 154 3.08 14.51 15.03
CA LYS A 154 2.91 13.63 16.18
C LYS A 154 2.86 12.19 15.74
N ASN A 155 3.59 11.31 16.43
CA ASN A 155 3.55 9.88 16.16
C ASN A 155 2.22 9.27 16.65
N LEU A 156 1.58 8.52 15.78
CA LEU A 156 0.35 7.79 16.07
C LEU A 156 0.68 6.34 16.41
N ASN A 157 0.02 5.83 17.45
CA ASN A 157 0.17 4.46 17.90
C ASN A 157 -1.05 3.65 17.49
N PHE A 158 -0.83 2.45 16.98
CA PHE A 158 -1.85 1.50 16.59
C PHE A 158 -1.75 0.26 17.47
N GLU A 159 -2.85 -0.17 18.07
CA GLU A 159 -2.90 -1.40 18.88
C GLU A 159 -2.68 -2.66 18.02
N LYS A 160 -3.12 -2.59 16.76
CA LYS A 160 -2.93 -3.65 15.76
C LYS A 160 -2.46 -3.04 14.45
N LEU A 161 -1.61 -3.76 13.72
CA LEU A 161 -1.11 -3.31 12.42
C LEU A 161 -2.00 -3.73 11.24
N GLY A 162 -2.94 -4.62 11.46
CA GLY A 162 -3.84 -5.17 10.44
C GLY A 162 -4.56 -6.43 10.92
N TRP A 163 -5.13 -7.17 9.97
CA TRP A 163 -5.73 -8.48 10.22
C TRP A 163 -4.64 -9.54 10.27
N ASP A 164 -4.40 -10.09 11.46
CA ASP A 164 -3.50 -11.23 11.65
C ASP A 164 -4.32 -12.49 11.87
N SER A 165 -4.16 -13.46 10.99
CA SER A 165 -4.90 -14.73 11.01
C SER A 165 -4.25 -15.79 11.91
N PHE A 166 -3.10 -15.48 12.55
CA PHE A 166 -2.30 -16.43 13.35
C PHE A 166 -1.86 -15.87 14.68
#